data_cd61304935a8ada445f5aecc1bc8f7cd
#
_entry.id   cd61304935a8ada445f5aecc1bc8f7cd
#
_cell.length_a   1.000
_cell.length_b   1.000
_cell.length_c   1.000
_cell.angle_alpha   90.00
_cell.angle_beta   90.00
_cell.angle_gamma   90.00
#
_symmetry.space_group_name_H-M   'P 1'
#
loop_
_entity.id
_entity.type
_entity.pdbx_description
1 polymer ?
#
loop_
_entity_poly.entity_id
_entity_poly.type
_entity_poly.pdbx_seq_one_letter_code
_entity_poly.pdbx_strand_id
1 'polypeptide(L)'
;MLSAHPDDETIFGFHDLYKKDTIVICFSSGGTDREKEFRDCMNFLELRHHILPLKDSWNDIWKLTNLALYDKYIKPILQGYEKPGLIVSHDAKGEYGHPQHRRVHAFAKWLSGLLIVPSATFLERHQTLSPAAAEKRGEALLFYPSQAQSVNKFRLWNDHIKFSLPDTQPSSSMSDPRD
;
A
#
# COMPACT_ATOMS: atom_id res chain seq x y z
N MET A 1 -1.90 -3.45 8.66
CA MET A 1 -1.74 -3.08 7.24
C MET A 1 -0.27 -2.80 6.95
N LEU A 2 0.24 -3.24 5.80
CA LEU A 2 1.61 -3.00 5.34
C LEU A 2 1.56 -2.28 4.00
N SER A 3 2.09 -1.04 3.93
CA SER A 3 2.23 -0.23 2.71
C SER A 3 3.69 -0.01 2.37
N ALA A 4 4.00 0.21 1.09
CA ALA A 4 5.37 0.45 0.65
C ALA A 4 5.77 1.92 0.86
N HIS A 5 4.89 2.86 0.49
CA HIS A 5 5.16 4.29 0.52
C HIS A 5 4.07 5.04 1.29
N PRO A 6 4.37 6.24 1.81
CA PRO A 6 3.36 7.19 2.27
C PRO A 6 2.43 7.55 1.11
N ASP A 7 1.12 7.37 1.27
CA ASP A 7 -0.01 7.52 0.36
C ASP A 7 -0.67 6.19 -0.07
N ASP A 8 0.08 5.11 -0.24
CA ASP A 8 -0.44 3.82 -0.71
C ASP A 8 -1.60 3.29 0.14
N GLU A 9 -1.49 3.38 1.47
CA GLU A 9 -2.52 2.93 2.40
C GLU A 9 -3.82 3.70 2.21
N THR A 10 -3.73 4.99 1.90
CA THR A 10 -4.87 5.87 1.67
C THR A 10 -5.43 5.71 0.26
N ILE A 11 -4.56 5.48 -0.73
CA ILE A 11 -4.95 5.27 -2.13
C ILE A 11 -5.62 3.89 -2.30
N PHE A 12 -4.98 2.83 -1.82
CA PHE A 12 -5.36 1.44 -2.11
C PHE A 12 -6.11 0.74 -0.97
N GLY A 13 -5.82 1.09 0.28
CA GLY A 13 -6.28 0.39 1.47
C GLY A 13 -7.33 1.11 2.33
N PHE A 14 -7.91 2.21 1.88
CA PHE A 14 -8.74 3.10 2.70
C PHE A 14 -9.95 2.41 3.33
N HIS A 15 -10.52 1.40 2.69
CA HIS A 15 -11.63 0.63 3.27
C HIS A 15 -11.28 0.04 4.65
N ASP A 16 -10.07 -0.48 4.81
CA ASP A 16 -9.64 -1.04 6.10
C ASP A 16 -9.16 0.04 7.07
N LEU A 17 -8.62 1.18 6.58
CA LEU A 17 -8.29 2.33 7.42
C LEU A 17 -9.53 2.94 8.09
N TYR A 18 -10.60 3.06 7.35
CA TYR A 18 -11.85 3.66 7.84
C TYR A 18 -12.46 2.89 9.01
N LYS A 19 -12.13 1.61 9.17
CA LYS A 19 -12.60 0.77 10.28
C LYS A 19 -11.92 1.06 11.63
N LYS A 20 -10.84 1.85 11.66
CA LYS A 20 -10.08 2.26 12.84
C LYS A 20 -9.40 1.15 13.67
N ASP A 21 -9.54 -0.10 13.27
CA ASP A 21 -8.97 -1.28 13.94
C ASP A 21 -7.58 -1.64 13.40
N THR A 22 -7.03 -0.76 12.58
CA THR A 22 -5.84 -1.02 11.77
C THR A 22 -4.61 -0.36 12.39
N ILE A 23 -3.51 -1.12 12.44
CA ILE A 23 -2.16 -0.59 12.64
C ILE A 23 -1.51 -0.49 11.26
N VAL A 24 -1.04 0.69 10.89
CA VAL A 24 -0.39 0.92 9.60
C VAL A 24 1.12 0.92 9.77
N ILE A 25 1.82 0.11 8.98
CA ILE A 25 3.28 0.10 8.93
C ILE A 25 3.68 0.45 7.48
N CYS A 26 4.18 1.66 7.27
CA CYS A 26 4.75 2.09 6.00
C CYS A 26 6.25 1.75 5.96
N PHE A 27 6.71 1.14 4.87
CA PHE A 27 8.06 0.59 4.80
C PHE A 27 9.13 1.60 4.43
N SER A 28 8.79 2.67 3.74
CA SER A 28 9.79 3.62 3.26
C SER A 28 9.53 5.06 3.68
N SER A 29 10.51 5.91 3.39
CA SER A 29 10.49 7.37 3.57
C SER A 29 10.60 7.87 5.01
N GLY A 30 10.84 7.02 6.00
CA GLY A 30 11.17 7.47 7.35
C GLY A 30 12.42 8.37 7.34
N GLY A 31 12.34 9.51 8.02
CA GLY A 31 13.41 10.52 8.03
C GLY A 31 13.36 11.51 6.85
N THR A 32 12.30 11.52 6.05
CA THR A 32 12.09 12.46 4.95
C THR A 32 10.86 13.34 5.17
N ASP A 33 10.63 14.34 4.33
CA ASP A 33 9.43 15.20 4.39
C ASP A 33 8.12 14.38 4.22
N ARG A 34 8.17 13.28 3.46
CA ARG A 34 7.05 12.36 3.30
C ARG A 34 6.65 11.65 4.61
N GLU A 35 7.57 11.49 5.56
CA GLU A 35 7.22 10.98 6.89
C GLU A 35 6.23 11.90 7.58
N LYS A 36 6.44 13.22 7.49
CA LYS A 36 5.52 14.19 8.09
C LYS A 36 4.12 14.09 7.46
N GLU A 37 4.05 14.04 6.14
CA GLU A 37 2.79 13.87 5.41
C GLU A 37 2.03 12.61 5.87
N PHE A 38 2.73 11.48 5.95
CA PHE A 38 2.17 10.21 6.43
C PHE A 38 1.66 10.32 7.88
N ARG A 39 2.47 10.85 8.78
CA ARG A 39 2.07 10.99 10.20
C ARG A 39 0.88 11.91 10.37
N ASP A 40 0.85 13.02 9.67
CA ASP A 40 -0.26 13.97 9.72
C ASP A 40 -1.56 13.32 9.22
N CYS A 41 -1.49 12.57 8.11
CA CYS A 41 -2.62 11.80 7.59
C CYS A 41 -3.11 10.74 8.59
N MET A 42 -2.21 9.94 9.14
CA MET A 42 -2.56 8.90 10.10
C MET A 42 -3.15 9.47 11.40
N ASN A 43 -2.62 10.60 11.86
CA ASN A 43 -3.18 11.33 13.03
C ASN A 43 -4.58 11.88 12.74
N PHE A 44 -4.80 12.45 11.54
CA PHE A 44 -6.12 12.89 11.10
C PHE A 44 -7.14 11.74 11.05
N LEU A 45 -6.68 10.54 10.67
CA LEU A 45 -7.50 9.34 10.68
C LEU A 45 -7.59 8.66 12.05
N GLU A 46 -6.87 9.17 13.07
CA GLU A 46 -6.78 8.60 14.42
C GLU A 46 -6.28 7.14 14.44
N LEU A 47 -5.31 6.81 13.56
CA LEU A 47 -4.78 5.48 13.41
C LEU A 47 -3.41 5.29 14.08
N ARG A 48 -3.20 4.12 14.66
CA ARG A 48 -1.87 3.69 15.11
C ARG A 48 -0.99 3.43 13.89
N HIS A 49 0.21 3.99 13.89
CA HIS A 49 1.06 3.93 12.70
C HIS A 49 2.55 3.91 13.02
N HIS A 50 3.31 3.34 12.10
CA HIS A 50 4.77 3.32 12.09
C HIS A 50 5.27 3.55 10.68
N ILE A 51 6.43 4.19 10.54
CA ILE A 51 7.11 4.37 9.28
C ILE A 51 8.56 3.94 9.42
N LEU A 52 9.04 3.15 8.45
CA LEU A 52 10.39 2.61 8.45
C LEU A 52 11.32 3.47 7.59
N PRO A 53 12.61 3.57 7.94
CA PRO A 53 13.57 4.40 7.22
C PRO A 53 14.18 3.66 6.01
N LEU A 54 13.38 2.90 5.29
CA LEU A 54 13.83 2.26 4.06
C LEU A 54 13.73 3.26 2.90
N LYS A 55 14.64 3.15 1.95
CA LYS A 55 14.71 4.08 0.83
C LYS A 55 13.53 3.89 -0.12
N ASP A 56 12.84 4.96 -0.43
CA ASP A 56 11.87 5.01 -1.51
C ASP A 56 12.60 5.11 -2.85
N SER A 57 12.45 4.12 -3.71
CA SER A 57 13.10 4.10 -5.02
C SER A 57 12.49 3.04 -5.93
N TRP A 58 12.24 3.41 -7.18
CA TRP A 58 11.80 2.44 -8.20
C TRP A 58 12.85 1.35 -8.48
N ASN A 59 14.13 1.71 -8.43
CA ASN A 59 15.24 0.84 -8.82
C ASN A 59 15.91 0.12 -7.66
N ASP A 60 15.58 0.48 -6.43
CA ASP A 60 16.18 -0.11 -5.23
C ASP A 60 15.15 -0.94 -4.49
N ILE A 61 15.21 -2.25 -4.73
CA ILE A 61 14.46 -3.20 -3.91
C ILE A 61 15.30 -3.48 -2.68
N TRP A 62 14.76 -3.23 -1.50
CA TRP A 62 15.48 -3.45 -0.23
C TRP A 62 16.05 -4.87 -0.15
N LYS A 63 17.38 -4.96 -0.11
CA LYS A 63 18.13 -6.23 -0.19
C LYS A 63 18.15 -7.01 1.13
N LEU A 64 17.34 -6.60 2.11
CA LEU A 64 17.20 -7.33 3.37
C LEU A 64 16.38 -8.61 3.17
N THR A 65 16.80 -9.70 3.81
CA THR A 65 15.97 -10.91 3.89
C THR A 65 14.68 -10.62 4.68
N ASN A 66 13.67 -11.47 4.53
CA ASN A 66 12.43 -11.33 5.31
C ASN A 66 12.71 -11.40 6.82
N LEU A 67 13.58 -12.31 7.23
CA LEU A 67 13.96 -12.43 8.64
C LEU A 67 14.68 -11.18 9.16
N ALA A 68 15.60 -10.60 8.38
CA ALA A 68 16.30 -9.38 8.78
C ALA A 68 15.35 -8.16 8.84
N LEU A 69 14.37 -8.05 7.92
CA LEU A 69 13.32 -7.04 7.99
C LEU A 69 12.45 -7.21 9.25
N TYR A 70 12.06 -8.45 9.52
CA TYR A 70 11.26 -8.79 10.70
C TYR A 70 12.00 -8.45 11.99
N ASP A 71 13.17 -8.99 12.20
CA ASP A 71 13.91 -8.83 13.46
C ASP A 71 14.27 -7.39 13.74
N LYS A 72 14.69 -6.64 12.69
CA LYS A 72 15.15 -5.26 12.84
C LYS A 72 14.00 -4.27 13.04
N TYR A 73 12.89 -4.42 12.32
CA TYR A 73 11.87 -3.38 12.23
C TYR A 73 10.48 -3.82 12.71
N ILE A 74 10.02 -5.01 12.32
CA ILE A 74 8.63 -5.41 12.52
C ILE A 74 8.40 -6.02 13.90
N LYS A 75 9.28 -6.90 14.34
CA LYS A 75 9.17 -7.55 15.65
C LYS A 75 9.10 -6.56 16.82
N PRO A 76 9.96 -5.52 16.91
CA PRO A 76 9.86 -4.52 17.96
C PRO A 76 8.53 -3.77 17.95
N ILE A 77 7.99 -3.49 16.75
CA ILE A 77 6.66 -2.87 16.62
C ILE A 77 5.58 -3.81 17.15
N LEU A 78 5.55 -5.06 16.67
CA LEU A 78 4.50 -6.01 17.03
C LEU A 78 4.49 -6.38 18.52
N GLN A 79 5.63 -6.27 19.22
CA GLN A 79 5.70 -6.51 20.68
C GLN A 79 4.83 -5.54 21.49
N GLY A 80 4.50 -4.37 20.94
CA GLY A 80 3.61 -3.37 21.55
C GLY A 80 2.13 -3.60 21.30
N TYR A 81 1.75 -4.67 20.58
CA TYR A 81 0.38 -4.91 20.14
C TYR A 81 -0.02 -6.37 20.34
N GLU A 82 -1.33 -6.60 20.34
CA GLU A 82 -1.87 -7.96 20.22
C GLU A 82 -1.54 -8.55 18.85
N LYS A 83 -1.55 -9.88 18.78
CA LYS A 83 -1.36 -10.59 17.52
C LYS A 83 -2.41 -10.15 16.50
N PRO A 84 -2.02 -9.74 15.28
CA PRO A 84 -2.99 -9.30 14.27
C PRO A 84 -3.91 -10.45 13.85
N GLY A 85 -5.17 -10.16 13.62
CA GLY A 85 -6.13 -11.12 13.06
C GLY A 85 -6.02 -11.27 11.54
N LEU A 86 -5.46 -10.26 10.86
CA LEU A 86 -5.31 -10.22 9.41
C LEU A 86 -4.14 -9.30 9.02
N ILE A 87 -3.37 -9.70 8.01
CA ILE A 87 -2.36 -8.87 7.37
C ILE A 87 -2.89 -8.42 6.00
N VAL A 88 -3.01 -7.11 5.77
CA VAL A 88 -3.40 -6.54 4.48
C VAL A 88 -2.21 -5.82 3.87
N SER A 89 -1.98 -5.99 2.58
CA SER A 89 -0.86 -5.39 1.86
C SER A 89 -1.14 -5.23 0.36
N HIS A 90 -0.14 -4.77 -0.37
CA HIS A 90 -0.11 -4.75 -1.83
C HIS A 90 -0.41 -6.11 -2.47
N ASP A 91 -0.73 -6.11 -3.76
CA ASP A 91 -0.90 -7.34 -4.54
C ASP A 91 0.43 -7.88 -5.10
N ALA A 92 0.38 -9.11 -5.63
CA ALA A 92 1.56 -9.78 -6.18
C ALA A 92 2.11 -9.11 -7.46
N LYS A 93 1.29 -8.33 -8.17
CA LYS A 93 1.68 -7.56 -9.36
C LYS A 93 2.21 -6.17 -8.97
N GLY A 94 1.95 -5.71 -7.73
CA GLY A 94 2.34 -4.40 -7.21
C GLY A 94 1.48 -3.28 -7.79
N GLU A 95 0.16 -3.49 -7.87
CA GLU A 95 -0.88 -2.62 -8.43
C GLU A 95 -0.57 -2.20 -9.87
N TYR A 96 0.39 -1.32 -10.07
CA TYR A 96 0.86 -0.83 -11.37
C TYR A 96 2.28 -1.31 -11.74
N GLY A 97 2.75 -2.38 -11.08
CA GLY A 97 4.06 -2.99 -11.36
C GLY A 97 5.20 -2.50 -10.48
N HIS A 98 4.93 -1.72 -9.42
CA HIS A 98 5.98 -1.15 -8.57
C HIS A 98 6.79 -2.24 -7.85
N PRO A 99 8.14 -2.28 -7.97
CA PRO A 99 8.95 -3.35 -7.37
C PRO A 99 8.87 -3.42 -5.85
N GLN A 100 8.78 -2.27 -5.17
CA GLN A 100 8.69 -2.23 -3.71
C GLN A 100 7.32 -2.70 -3.22
N HIS A 101 6.21 -2.45 -3.95
CA HIS A 101 4.89 -3.04 -3.64
C HIS A 101 4.95 -4.57 -3.67
N ARG A 102 5.53 -5.15 -4.73
CA ARG A 102 5.75 -6.62 -4.82
C ARG A 102 6.59 -7.14 -3.66
N ARG A 103 7.60 -6.37 -3.24
CA ARG A 103 8.46 -6.73 -2.10
C ARG A 103 7.69 -6.75 -0.78
N VAL A 104 6.81 -5.76 -0.55
CA VAL A 104 5.94 -5.72 0.64
C VAL A 104 4.92 -6.85 0.60
N HIS A 105 4.34 -7.15 -0.56
CA HIS A 105 3.46 -8.32 -0.73
C HIS A 105 4.16 -9.62 -0.33
N ALA A 106 5.36 -9.87 -0.89
CA ALA A 106 6.12 -11.08 -0.58
C ALA A 106 6.47 -11.18 0.91
N PHE A 107 6.81 -10.06 1.54
CA PHE A 107 7.03 -9.99 2.98
C PHE A 107 5.75 -10.26 3.77
N ALA A 108 4.61 -9.69 3.38
CA ALA A 108 3.32 -9.90 4.02
C ALA A 108 2.90 -11.38 4.02
N LYS A 109 3.09 -12.06 2.89
CA LYS A 109 2.84 -13.51 2.76
C LYS A 109 3.75 -14.33 3.68
N TRP A 110 5.03 -14.01 3.73
CA TRP A 110 5.98 -14.65 4.63
C TRP A 110 5.61 -14.41 6.10
N LEU A 111 5.30 -13.16 6.47
CA LEU A 111 4.93 -12.78 7.84
C LEU A 111 3.62 -13.48 8.28
N SER A 112 2.67 -13.59 7.38
CA SER A 112 1.41 -14.30 7.57
C SER A 112 1.65 -15.78 7.95
N GLY A 113 2.57 -16.44 7.25
CA GLY A 113 3.00 -17.80 7.59
C GLY A 113 3.70 -17.90 8.95
N LEU A 114 4.62 -16.95 9.24
CA LEU A 114 5.34 -16.90 10.51
C LEU A 114 4.40 -16.71 11.71
N LEU A 115 3.40 -15.83 11.57
CA LEU A 115 2.45 -15.51 12.65
C LEU A 115 1.24 -16.47 12.69
N ILE A 116 1.08 -17.32 11.66
CA ILE A 116 -0.10 -18.20 11.49
C ILE A 116 -1.39 -17.36 11.54
N VAL A 117 -1.49 -16.38 10.63
CA VAL A 117 -2.65 -15.51 10.44
C VAL A 117 -2.96 -15.35 8.96
N PRO A 118 -4.22 -15.10 8.55
CA PRO A 118 -4.54 -14.86 7.15
C PRO A 118 -3.87 -13.58 6.62
N SER A 119 -3.63 -13.54 5.33
CA SER A 119 -3.24 -12.32 4.61
C SER A 119 -4.17 -12.09 3.42
N ALA A 120 -4.41 -10.82 3.11
CA ALA A 120 -5.16 -10.37 1.95
C ALA A 120 -4.44 -9.21 1.27
N THR A 121 -4.79 -8.93 0.02
CA THR A 121 -4.28 -7.77 -0.71
C THR A 121 -5.28 -6.62 -0.63
N PHE A 122 -4.82 -5.40 -0.93
CA PHE A 122 -5.71 -4.24 -1.06
C PHE A 122 -6.80 -4.50 -2.09
N LEU A 123 -6.46 -5.19 -3.19
CA LEU A 123 -7.41 -5.53 -4.25
C LEU A 123 -8.48 -6.51 -3.77
N GLU A 124 -8.11 -7.57 -3.03
CA GLU A 124 -9.06 -8.54 -2.45
C GLU A 124 -9.98 -7.90 -1.39
N ARG A 125 -9.47 -6.86 -0.71
CA ARG A 125 -10.21 -6.11 0.31
C ARG A 125 -10.99 -4.94 -0.26
N HIS A 126 -10.81 -4.65 -1.55
CA HIS A 126 -11.45 -3.52 -2.21
C HIS A 126 -12.98 -3.63 -2.13
N GLN A 127 -13.60 -2.59 -1.63
CA GLN A 127 -15.07 -2.43 -1.57
C GLN A 127 -15.42 -0.99 -1.91
N THR A 128 -16.58 -0.80 -2.50
CA THR A 128 -17.13 0.55 -2.72
C THR A 128 -17.28 1.26 -1.38
N LEU A 129 -16.68 2.43 -1.28
CA LEU A 129 -16.78 3.26 -0.07
C LEU A 129 -18.20 3.84 0.04
N SER A 130 -18.69 3.98 1.27
CA SER A 130 -19.85 4.83 1.52
C SER A 130 -19.52 6.29 1.19
N PRO A 131 -20.53 7.16 0.92
CA PRO A 131 -20.26 8.58 0.66
C PRO A 131 -19.39 9.25 1.74
N ALA A 132 -19.68 9.00 3.01
CA ALA A 132 -18.91 9.54 4.13
C ALA A 132 -17.45 9.02 4.15
N ALA A 133 -17.23 7.74 3.81
CA ALA A 133 -15.89 7.18 3.72
C ALA A 133 -15.11 7.72 2.51
N ALA A 134 -15.80 7.95 1.38
CA ALA A 134 -15.19 8.56 0.20
C ALA A 134 -14.79 10.02 0.44
N GLU A 135 -15.64 10.80 1.11
CA GLU A 135 -15.34 12.17 1.56
C GLU A 135 -14.12 12.19 2.47
N LYS A 136 -14.13 11.35 3.53
CA LYS A 136 -13.01 11.23 4.47
C LYS A 136 -11.70 10.81 3.80
N ARG A 137 -11.76 9.93 2.80
CA ARG A 137 -10.59 9.59 1.97
C ARG A 137 -10.10 10.78 1.18
N GLY A 138 -11.01 11.58 0.59
CA GLY A 138 -10.67 12.79 -0.14
C GLY A 138 -9.91 13.77 0.75
N GLU A 139 -10.37 14.00 1.98
CA GLU A 139 -9.68 14.84 2.98
C GLU A 139 -8.31 14.26 3.35
N ALA A 140 -8.22 12.95 3.57
CA ALA A 140 -6.97 12.27 3.93
C ALA A 140 -5.90 12.40 2.83
N LEU A 141 -6.29 12.32 1.56
CA LEU A 141 -5.39 12.48 0.42
C LEU A 141 -4.76 13.88 0.31
N LEU A 142 -5.36 14.91 0.92
CA LEU A 142 -4.80 16.26 0.94
C LEU A 142 -3.54 16.38 1.80
N PHE A 143 -3.28 15.41 2.67
CA PHE A 143 -2.05 15.36 3.48
C PHE A 143 -0.81 14.95 2.69
N TYR A 144 -0.94 14.54 1.41
CA TYR A 144 0.17 14.10 0.56
C TYR A 144 0.47 15.07 -0.60
N PRO A 145 0.77 16.36 -0.33
CA PRO A 145 1.02 17.34 -1.38
C PRO A 145 2.24 16.98 -2.24
N SER A 146 3.27 16.34 -1.66
CA SER A 146 4.44 15.88 -2.41
C SER A 146 4.11 14.77 -3.41
N GLN A 147 2.97 14.08 -3.22
CA GLN A 147 2.50 12.96 -4.03
C GLN A 147 1.26 13.30 -4.88
N ALA A 148 0.97 14.58 -5.07
CA ALA A 148 -0.24 15.05 -5.76
C ALA A 148 -0.43 14.40 -7.14
N GLN A 149 0.64 14.10 -7.87
CA GLN A 149 0.56 13.42 -9.17
C GLN A 149 0.06 11.98 -9.03
N SER A 150 0.62 11.20 -8.10
CA SER A 150 0.20 9.83 -7.80
C SER A 150 -1.22 9.80 -7.26
N VAL A 151 -1.51 10.68 -6.31
CA VAL A 151 -2.86 10.84 -5.73
C VAL A 151 -3.90 11.11 -6.80
N ASN A 152 -3.65 12.07 -7.73
CA ASN A 152 -4.56 12.39 -8.82
C ASN A 152 -4.75 11.23 -9.79
N LYS A 153 -3.68 10.47 -10.08
CA LYS A 153 -3.74 9.31 -10.97
C LYS A 153 -4.62 8.18 -10.39
N PHE A 154 -4.53 7.95 -9.09
CA PHE A 154 -5.18 6.82 -8.44
C PHE A 154 -6.35 7.20 -7.53
N ARG A 155 -6.76 8.49 -7.45
CA ARG A 155 -7.83 8.96 -6.56
C ARG A 155 -9.15 8.21 -6.72
N LEU A 156 -9.44 7.70 -7.91
CA LEU A 156 -10.65 6.95 -8.22
C LEU A 156 -10.53 5.44 -7.95
N TRP A 157 -9.42 4.96 -7.41
CA TRP A 157 -9.19 3.54 -7.18
C TRP A 157 -10.31 2.86 -6.36
N ASN A 158 -10.82 3.56 -5.36
CA ASN A 158 -11.90 3.06 -4.50
C ASN A 158 -13.29 3.63 -4.82
N ASP A 159 -13.41 4.57 -5.74
CA ASP A 159 -14.66 5.29 -6.01
C ASP A 159 -15.48 4.62 -7.12
N HIS A 160 -14.87 3.80 -7.95
CA HIS A 160 -15.53 3.11 -9.05
C HIS A 160 -15.14 1.64 -9.15
N ILE A 161 -16.18 0.82 -9.05
CA ILE A 161 -16.47 -0.40 -9.79
C ILE A 161 -15.37 -0.78 -10.79
N LYS A 162 -14.81 -1.99 -10.62
CA LYS A 162 -14.17 -2.79 -11.64
C LYS A 162 -13.43 -1.97 -12.71
N PHE A 163 -12.25 -1.49 -12.40
CA PHE A 163 -11.27 -1.33 -13.46
C PHE A 163 -10.86 -2.74 -13.94
N SER A 164 -11.69 -3.29 -14.83
CA SER A 164 -11.12 -4.14 -15.86
C SER A 164 -10.18 -3.21 -16.62
N LEU A 165 -8.87 -3.33 -16.39
CA LEU A 165 -7.91 -2.83 -17.35
C LEU A 165 -8.38 -3.36 -18.70
N PRO A 166 -8.60 -2.52 -19.73
CA PRO A 166 -8.85 -3.03 -21.04
C PRO A 166 -7.67 -3.97 -21.35
N ASP A 167 -8.00 -5.21 -21.73
CA ASP A 167 -7.03 -6.12 -22.28
C ASP A 167 -6.32 -5.39 -23.42
N THR A 168 -5.13 -4.88 -23.15
CA THR A 168 -4.22 -4.46 -24.19
C THR A 168 -3.69 -5.73 -24.82
N GLN A 169 -4.54 -6.36 -25.63
CA GLN A 169 -4.08 -7.27 -26.65
C GLN A 169 -3.19 -6.40 -27.57
N PRO A 170 -1.93 -6.74 -27.75
CA PRO A 170 -1.17 -6.09 -28.80
C PRO A 170 -1.89 -6.43 -30.11
N SER A 171 -2.40 -5.40 -30.78
CA SER A 171 -2.95 -5.55 -32.12
C SER A 171 -1.84 -6.08 -33.02
N SER A 172 -1.90 -7.39 -33.26
CA SER A 172 -1.15 -8.05 -34.33
C SER A 172 -1.77 -7.64 -35.65
N SER A 173 -1.33 -6.53 -36.21
CA SER A 173 -1.44 -6.26 -37.65
C SER A 173 -0.39 -5.22 -38.05
N MET A 174 0.87 -5.64 -38.04
CA MET A 174 1.83 -5.07 -38.95
C MET A 174 1.85 -6.00 -40.15
N SER A 175 1.09 -5.68 -41.19
CA SER A 175 1.29 -6.16 -42.51
C SER A 175 2.68 -5.72 -42.99
N ASP A 176 3.51 -6.67 -43.30
CA ASP A 176 4.83 -6.51 -43.92
C ASP A 176 4.65 -5.79 -45.30
N PRO A 177 5.28 -4.65 -45.56
CA PRO A 177 5.21 -4.00 -46.85
C PRO A 177 6.31 -4.55 -47.76
N ARG A 178 6.24 -5.85 -48.09
CA ARG A 178 7.06 -6.45 -49.18
C ARG A 178 6.24 -7.57 -49.82
N ASP A 179 5.38 -7.11 -50.77
CA ASP A 179 5.04 -7.77 -52.02
C ASP A 179 4.54 -6.70 -53.00
#